data_64d4195f65a3d9bc35e8bb1de078784d
#
_entry.id   64d4195f65a3d9bc35e8bb1de078784d
#
_cell.length_a   1.000
_cell.length_b   1.000
_cell.length_c   1.000
_cell.angle_alpha   90.00
_cell.angle_beta   90.00
_cell.angle_gamma   90.00
#
_symmetry.space_group_name_H-M   'P 1'
#
loop_
_entity.id
_entity.type
_entity.pdbx_description
1 polymer ?
#
loop_
_entity_poly.entity_id
_entity_poly.type
_entity_poly.pdbx_seq_one_letter_code
_entity_poly.pdbx_strand_id
1 'polypeptide(L)'
;MLAINRNDTDALDSLADCELLRGSMKEVITLEEQAIRLSPHDARLGYFYLRIGQAQLLQSRTDEAIPWLERACRAVPELPFPHALLASVYGLNGETERAAAELEFARRLSKYHRYMSIAQVKAHIVWQGAAPMVRDFAEATYFAGLRRAGTPKG
;
A
#
# COMPACT_ATOMS: atom_id res chain seq x y z
N MET A 1 -16.75 -2.21 26.97
CA MET A 1 -15.94 -1.61 25.89
C MET A 1 -14.46 -1.78 26.22
N LEU A 2 -13.72 -2.43 25.35
CA LEU A 2 -12.27 -2.61 25.54
C LEU A 2 -11.55 -1.28 25.25
N ALA A 3 -10.78 -0.79 26.21
CA ALA A 3 -9.93 0.37 26.00
C ALA A 3 -8.79 -0.02 25.06
N ILE A 4 -8.55 0.78 24.02
CA ILE A 4 -7.43 0.58 23.13
C ILE A 4 -6.15 0.98 23.87
N ASN A 5 -5.26 0.01 24.10
CA ASN A 5 -3.94 0.28 24.64
C ASN A 5 -3.04 0.86 23.56
N ARG A 6 -2.80 2.15 23.59
CA ARG A 6 -1.96 2.85 22.60
C ARG A 6 -0.47 2.47 22.67
N ASN A 7 -0.10 1.66 23.64
CA ASN A 7 1.24 1.09 23.76
C ASN A 7 1.31 -0.33 23.19
N ASP A 8 0.22 -0.81 22.60
CA ASP A 8 0.14 -2.11 21.96
C ASP A 8 0.25 -1.94 20.43
N THR A 9 1.30 -2.48 19.83
CA THR A 9 1.52 -2.39 18.40
C THR A 9 0.41 -3.06 17.57
N ASP A 10 -0.18 -4.14 18.09
CA ASP A 10 -1.32 -4.81 17.42
C ASP A 10 -2.55 -3.89 17.38
N ALA A 11 -2.82 -3.20 18.48
CA ALA A 11 -3.93 -2.27 18.57
C ALA A 11 -3.71 -1.07 17.64
N LEU A 12 -2.49 -0.54 17.58
CA LEU A 12 -2.13 0.57 16.70
C LEU A 12 -2.27 0.19 15.22
N ASP A 13 -1.76 -0.99 14.84
CA ASP A 13 -1.84 -1.49 13.48
C ASP A 13 -3.31 -1.73 13.06
N SER A 14 -4.09 -2.35 13.93
CA SER A 14 -5.52 -2.58 13.68
C SER A 14 -6.29 -1.28 13.52
N LEU A 15 -6.00 -0.29 14.35
CA LEU A 15 -6.63 1.03 14.26
C LEU A 15 -6.21 1.75 12.97
N ALA A 16 -4.94 1.66 12.59
CA ALA A 16 -4.44 2.23 11.34
C ALA A 16 -5.16 1.63 10.12
N ASP A 17 -5.41 0.32 10.14
CA ASP A 17 -6.17 -0.35 9.07
C ASP A 17 -7.60 0.21 8.97
N CYS A 18 -8.27 0.37 10.11
CA CYS A 18 -9.61 0.98 10.14
C CYS A 18 -9.58 2.42 9.60
N GLU A 19 -8.59 3.22 10.00
CA GLU A 19 -8.47 4.61 9.55
C GLU A 19 -8.16 4.69 8.04
N LEU A 20 -7.39 3.74 7.51
CA LEU A 20 -7.15 3.63 6.07
C LEU A 20 -8.46 3.46 5.30
N LEU A 21 -9.30 2.53 5.74
CA LEU A 21 -10.59 2.26 5.10
C LEU A 21 -11.59 3.43 5.24
N ARG A 22 -11.42 4.27 6.26
CA ARG A 22 -12.21 5.49 6.47
C ARG A 22 -11.69 6.69 5.71
N GLY A 23 -10.47 6.64 5.21
CA GLY A 23 -9.84 7.73 4.47
C GLY A 23 -9.03 8.70 5.32
N SER A 24 -8.75 8.38 6.58
CA SER A 24 -7.99 9.23 7.50
C SER A 24 -6.48 8.96 7.37
N MET A 25 -5.90 9.33 6.23
CA MET A 25 -4.51 8.95 5.88
C MET A 25 -3.47 9.50 6.85
N LYS A 26 -3.65 10.70 7.37
CA LYS A 26 -2.72 11.28 8.37
C LYS A 26 -2.70 10.46 9.65
N GLU A 27 -3.87 9.99 10.09
CA GLU A 27 -3.99 9.13 11.27
C GLU A 27 -3.29 7.79 11.05
N VAL A 28 -3.43 7.20 9.86
CA VAL A 28 -2.73 5.96 9.48
C VAL A 28 -1.22 6.12 9.70
N ILE A 29 -0.66 7.17 9.15
CA ILE A 29 0.79 7.44 9.22
C ILE A 29 1.22 7.62 10.68
N THR A 30 0.50 8.43 11.45
CA THR A 30 0.79 8.69 12.87
C THR A 30 0.77 7.41 13.70
N LEU A 31 -0.24 6.57 13.51
CA LEU A 31 -0.40 5.32 14.25
C LEU A 31 0.71 4.32 13.92
N GLU A 32 1.04 4.17 12.63
CA GLU A 32 2.10 3.24 12.23
C GLU A 32 3.49 3.73 12.64
N GLU A 33 3.76 5.03 12.57
CA GLU A 33 5.01 5.59 13.08
C GLU A 33 5.14 5.38 14.59
N GLN A 34 4.05 5.48 15.33
CA GLN A 34 4.03 5.18 16.76
C GLN A 34 4.31 3.69 17.01
N ALA A 35 3.72 2.80 16.23
CA ALA A 35 3.98 1.36 16.33
C ALA A 35 5.46 1.03 16.07
N ILE A 36 6.07 1.66 15.07
CA ILE A 36 7.49 1.49 14.75
C ILE A 36 8.37 1.96 15.94
N ARG A 37 8.04 3.11 16.53
CA ARG A 37 8.80 3.63 17.69
C ARG A 37 8.70 2.72 18.91
N LEU A 38 7.50 2.15 19.15
CA LEU A 38 7.28 1.26 20.29
C LEU A 38 7.98 -0.09 20.14
N SER A 39 8.09 -0.59 18.92
CA SER A 39 8.67 -1.90 18.66
C SER A 39 9.52 -1.87 17.38
N PRO A 40 10.72 -1.27 17.44
CA PRO A 40 11.56 -1.09 16.24
C PRO A 40 12.13 -2.38 15.66
N HIS A 41 11.94 -3.51 16.34
CA HIS A 41 12.35 -4.83 15.87
C HIS A 41 11.17 -5.80 15.73
N ASP A 42 9.95 -5.28 15.63
CA ASP A 42 8.75 -6.09 15.44
C ASP A 42 8.82 -6.90 14.13
N ALA A 43 8.39 -8.16 14.18
CA ALA A 43 8.35 -9.00 12.99
C ALA A 43 7.43 -8.46 11.88
N ARG A 44 6.51 -7.55 12.21
CA ARG A 44 5.55 -6.95 11.28
C ARG A 44 5.98 -5.59 10.74
N LEU A 45 7.22 -5.15 10.99
CA LEU A 45 7.71 -3.85 10.50
C LEU A 45 7.44 -3.63 9.00
N GLY A 46 7.60 -4.68 8.20
CA GLY A 46 7.32 -4.62 6.76
C GLY A 46 5.88 -4.19 6.45
N TYR A 47 4.92 -4.65 7.23
CA TYR A 47 3.52 -4.27 7.09
C TYR A 47 3.25 -2.85 7.56
N PHE A 48 3.93 -2.38 8.60
CA PHE A 48 3.84 -0.98 9.05
C PHE A 48 4.37 -0.04 7.97
N TYR A 49 5.53 -0.34 7.40
CA TYR A 49 6.11 0.40 6.27
C TYR A 49 5.18 0.40 5.05
N LEU A 50 4.61 -0.75 4.72
CA LEU A 50 3.66 -0.91 3.63
C LEU A 50 2.46 0.04 3.80
N ARG A 51 1.87 0.07 4.98
CA ARG A 51 0.69 0.87 5.25
C ARG A 51 0.97 2.37 5.20
N ILE A 52 2.14 2.81 5.70
CA ILE A 52 2.56 4.21 5.55
C ILE A 52 2.73 4.56 4.07
N GLY A 53 3.44 3.73 3.31
CA GLY A 53 3.63 3.95 1.87
C GLY A 53 2.31 4.00 1.11
N GLN A 54 1.38 3.14 1.46
CA GLN A 54 0.02 3.09 0.91
C GLN A 54 -0.75 4.37 1.21
N ALA A 55 -0.70 4.86 2.44
CA ALA A 55 -1.35 6.10 2.83
C ALA A 55 -0.75 7.31 2.12
N GLN A 56 0.56 7.35 1.93
CA GLN A 56 1.23 8.41 1.16
C GLN A 56 0.79 8.38 -0.31
N LEU A 57 0.77 7.20 -0.94
CA LEU A 57 0.34 7.06 -2.33
C LEU A 57 -1.11 7.53 -2.52
N LEU A 58 -2.03 7.13 -1.65
CA LEU A 58 -3.43 7.50 -1.75
C LEU A 58 -3.66 9.01 -1.62
N GLN A 59 -2.74 9.72 -0.98
CA GLN A 59 -2.72 11.18 -0.91
C GLN A 59 -2.00 11.84 -2.08
N SER A 60 -1.60 11.08 -3.10
CA SER A 60 -0.78 11.55 -4.23
C SER A 60 0.63 12.03 -3.83
N ARG A 61 1.12 11.61 -2.68
CA ARG A 61 2.47 11.92 -2.19
C ARG A 61 3.44 10.83 -2.63
N THR A 62 3.71 10.79 -3.92
CA THR A 62 4.49 9.71 -4.53
C THR A 62 5.94 9.68 -4.04
N ASP A 63 6.58 10.85 -3.91
CA ASP A 63 7.97 10.93 -3.47
C ASP A 63 8.14 10.45 -2.02
N GLU A 64 7.19 10.77 -1.15
CA GLU A 64 7.19 10.30 0.24
C GLU A 64 6.84 8.81 0.35
N ALA A 65 6.07 8.27 -0.59
CA ALA A 65 5.68 6.87 -0.59
C ALA A 65 6.86 5.92 -0.91
N ILE A 66 7.75 6.32 -1.80
CA ILE A 66 8.83 5.47 -2.33
C ILE A 66 9.71 4.88 -1.21
N PRO A 67 10.30 5.66 -0.29
CA PRO A 67 11.17 5.09 0.73
C PRO A 67 10.48 4.05 1.62
N TRP A 68 9.21 4.29 1.96
CA TRP A 68 8.44 3.36 2.79
C TRP A 68 8.13 2.06 2.05
N LEU A 69 7.75 2.16 0.78
CA LEU A 69 7.45 0.99 -0.04
C LEU A 69 8.71 0.17 -0.34
N GLU A 70 9.85 0.82 -0.56
CA GLU A 70 11.13 0.13 -0.72
C GLU A 70 11.53 -0.62 0.55
N ARG A 71 11.34 -0.02 1.72
CA ARG A 71 11.55 -0.69 3.01
C ARG A 71 10.63 -1.89 3.17
N ALA A 72 9.37 -1.77 2.77
CA ALA A 72 8.41 -2.86 2.81
C ALA A 72 8.86 -4.02 1.91
N CYS A 73 9.31 -3.75 0.69
CA CYS A 73 9.82 -4.77 -0.22
C CYS A 73 11.02 -5.52 0.36
N ARG A 74 11.92 -4.81 1.05
CA ARG A 74 13.08 -5.44 1.70
C ARG A 74 12.70 -6.27 2.92
N ALA A 75 11.72 -5.81 3.68
CA ALA A 75 11.29 -6.49 4.91
C ALA A 75 10.41 -7.71 4.64
N VAL A 76 9.63 -7.69 3.58
CA VAL A 76 8.69 -8.76 3.20
C VAL A 76 8.85 -9.08 1.71
N PRO A 77 10.00 -9.65 1.29
CA PRO A 77 10.32 -9.81 -0.14
C PRO A 77 9.39 -10.76 -0.89
N GLU A 78 8.69 -11.64 -0.19
CA GLU A 78 7.74 -12.59 -0.78
C GLU A 78 6.35 -11.99 -1.06
N LEU A 79 6.09 -10.78 -0.56
CA LEU A 79 4.77 -10.16 -0.69
C LEU A 79 4.69 -9.37 -2.00
N PRO A 80 3.71 -9.67 -2.89
CA PRO A 80 3.60 -8.97 -4.18
C PRO A 80 3.09 -7.53 -4.06
N PHE A 81 2.29 -7.22 -3.05
CA PHE A 81 1.61 -5.93 -2.95
C PHE A 81 2.55 -4.71 -2.86
N PRO A 82 3.65 -4.72 -2.08
CA PRO A 82 4.58 -3.58 -2.08
C PRO A 82 5.16 -3.29 -3.47
N HIS A 83 5.46 -4.31 -4.26
CA HIS A 83 5.94 -4.15 -5.63
C HIS A 83 4.87 -3.54 -6.54
N ALA A 84 3.61 -3.95 -6.39
CA ALA A 84 2.50 -3.36 -7.15
C ALA A 84 2.30 -1.88 -6.79
N LEU A 85 2.45 -1.51 -5.52
CA LEU A 85 2.39 -0.11 -5.08
C LEU A 85 3.55 0.70 -5.66
N LEU A 86 4.77 0.17 -5.64
CA LEU A 86 5.93 0.81 -6.28
C LEU A 86 5.74 0.98 -7.79
N ALA A 87 5.22 -0.05 -8.46
CA ALA A 87 4.89 0.04 -9.90
C ALA A 87 3.94 1.20 -10.16
N SER A 88 2.92 1.35 -9.33
CA SER A 88 1.96 2.46 -9.41
C SER A 88 2.64 3.81 -9.22
N VAL A 89 3.46 3.95 -8.18
CA VAL A 89 4.17 5.21 -7.87
C VAL A 89 5.09 5.61 -9.04
N TYR A 90 5.90 4.67 -9.52
CA TYR A 90 6.79 4.94 -10.65
C TYR A 90 6.01 5.26 -11.94
N GLY A 91 4.88 4.58 -12.15
CA GLY A 91 3.98 4.89 -13.27
C GLY A 91 3.43 6.32 -13.21
N LEU A 92 3.01 6.77 -12.03
CA LEU A 92 2.56 8.15 -11.81
C LEU A 92 3.67 9.17 -12.04
N ASN A 93 4.90 8.84 -11.67
CA ASN A 93 6.06 9.70 -11.85
C ASN A 93 6.64 9.67 -13.27
N GLY A 94 6.09 8.87 -14.16
CA GLY A 94 6.59 8.74 -15.53
C GLY A 94 7.83 7.87 -15.69
N GLU A 95 8.25 7.16 -14.64
CA GLU A 95 9.39 6.23 -14.64
C GLU A 95 8.96 4.86 -15.16
N THR A 96 8.62 4.79 -16.44
CA THR A 96 7.94 3.63 -17.06
C THR A 96 8.75 2.33 -16.97
N GLU A 97 10.07 2.39 -17.11
CA GLU A 97 10.92 1.20 -17.03
C GLU A 97 10.94 0.60 -15.63
N ARG A 98 11.10 1.45 -14.61
CA ARG A 98 11.03 1.03 -13.19
C ARG A 98 9.66 0.50 -12.84
N ALA A 99 8.62 1.18 -13.31
CA ALA A 99 7.23 0.75 -13.10
C ALA A 99 6.98 -0.64 -13.68
N ALA A 100 7.42 -0.88 -14.92
CA ALA A 100 7.26 -2.18 -15.58
C ALA A 100 8.04 -3.29 -14.84
N ALA A 101 9.24 -3.00 -14.36
CA ALA A 101 10.05 -3.96 -13.61
C ALA A 101 9.37 -4.36 -12.29
N GLU A 102 8.85 -3.39 -11.54
CA GLU A 102 8.14 -3.66 -10.29
C GLU A 102 6.83 -4.42 -10.52
N LEU A 103 6.11 -4.09 -11.58
CA LEU A 103 4.88 -4.80 -11.95
C LEU A 103 5.18 -6.27 -12.28
N GLU A 104 6.28 -6.54 -12.96
CA GLU A 104 6.72 -7.90 -13.27
C GLU A 104 7.07 -8.68 -12.00
N PHE A 105 7.75 -8.06 -11.04
CA PHE A 105 7.97 -8.68 -9.73
C PHE A 105 6.66 -9.03 -9.03
N ALA A 106 5.70 -8.12 -9.01
CA ALA A 106 4.38 -8.37 -8.40
C ALA A 106 3.69 -9.57 -9.09
N ARG A 107 3.76 -9.65 -10.41
CA ARG A 107 3.18 -10.76 -11.20
C ARG A 107 3.82 -12.10 -10.86
N ARG A 108 5.13 -12.16 -10.77
CA ARG A 108 5.86 -13.39 -10.44
C ARG A 108 5.56 -13.88 -9.03
N LEU A 109 5.44 -12.97 -8.07
CA LEU A 109 5.15 -13.31 -6.68
C LEU A 109 3.68 -13.67 -6.45
N SER A 110 2.78 -13.22 -7.32
CA SER A 110 1.36 -13.42 -7.15
C SER A 110 0.92 -14.81 -7.64
N LYS A 111 0.20 -15.53 -6.78
CA LYS A 111 -0.25 -16.91 -7.07
C LYS A 111 -1.47 -17.02 -8.00
N TYR A 112 -2.24 -15.96 -8.21
CA TYR A 112 -3.54 -16.04 -8.88
C TYR A 112 -3.70 -15.02 -10.01
N HIS A 113 -2.60 -14.65 -10.65
CA HIS A 113 -2.60 -13.68 -11.75
C HIS A 113 -3.26 -12.33 -11.42
N ARG A 114 -3.22 -11.94 -10.16
CA ARG A 114 -3.92 -10.74 -9.63
C ARG A 114 -3.55 -9.44 -10.32
N TYR A 115 -2.34 -9.36 -10.86
CA TYR A 115 -1.80 -8.14 -11.46
C TYR A 115 -1.77 -8.16 -12.99
N MET A 116 -2.51 -9.07 -13.59
CA MET A 116 -2.59 -9.17 -15.05
C MET A 116 -3.53 -8.15 -15.66
N SER A 117 -4.52 -7.68 -14.90
CA SER A 117 -5.45 -6.62 -15.33
C SER A 117 -5.97 -5.81 -14.16
N ILE A 118 -6.43 -4.59 -14.45
CA ILE A 118 -7.04 -3.72 -13.43
C ILE A 118 -8.28 -4.39 -12.83
N ALA A 119 -9.08 -5.08 -13.65
CA ALA A 119 -10.26 -5.79 -13.15
C ALA A 119 -9.88 -6.86 -12.10
N GLN A 120 -8.80 -7.60 -12.35
CA GLN A 120 -8.32 -8.60 -11.39
C GLN A 120 -7.77 -7.96 -10.11
N VAL A 121 -7.02 -6.87 -10.23
CA VAL A 121 -6.54 -6.13 -9.04
C VAL A 121 -7.72 -5.67 -8.20
N LYS A 122 -8.73 -5.06 -8.83
CA LYS A 122 -9.94 -4.59 -8.13
C LYS A 122 -10.71 -5.71 -7.44
N ALA A 123 -10.79 -6.88 -8.07
CA ALA A 123 -11.51 -8.03 -7.52
C ALA A 123 -10.89 -8.57 -6.21
N HIS A 124 -9.62 -8.30 -5.97
CA HIS A 124 -8.87 -8.85 -4.84
C HIS A 124 -8.43 -7.81 -3.81
N ILE A 125 -8.74 -6.53 -4.03
CA ILE A 125 -8.29 -5.49 -3.12
C ILE A 125 -9.35 -5.17 -2.06
N VAL A 126 -8.91 -5.07 -0.80
CA VAL A 126 -9.80 -4.82 0.34
C VAL A 126 -10.49 -3.45 0.30
N TRP A 127 -9.98 -2.52 -0.50
CA TRP A 127 -10.54 -1.17 -0.60
C TRP A 127 -11.93 -1.11 -1.23
N GLN A 128 -12.42 -2.19 -1.80
CA GLN A 128 -13.80 -2.23 -2.31
C GLN A 128 -14.84 -2.00 -1.22
N GLY A 129 -14.53 -2.44 0.01
CA GLY A 129 -15.36 -2.18 1.19
C GLY A 129 -15.08 -0.85 1.88
N ALA A 130 -14.13 -0.06 1.36
CA ALA A 130 -13.74 1.20 1.97
C ALA A 130 -14.76 2.32 1.70
N ALA A 131 -14.62 3.43 2.42
CA ALA A 131 -15.40 4.64 2.17
C ALA A 131 -15.24 5.09 0.70
N PRO A 132 -16.29 5.71 0.11
CA PRO A 132 -16.23 6.17 -1.29
C PRO A 132 -15.01 7.05 -1.59
N MET A 133 -14.62 7.90 -0.66
CA MET A 133 -13.45 8.76 -0.76
C MET A 133 -12.15 7.95 -0.97
N VAL A 134 -11.99 6.82 -0.30
CA VAL A 134 -10.82 5.96 -0.44
C VAL A 134 -10.80 5.30 -1.82
N ARG A 135 -11.95 4.87 -2.31
CA ARG A 135 -12.07 4.33 -3.67
C ARG A 135 -11.71 5.36 -4.73
N ASP A 136 -12.12 6.60 -4.53
CA ASP A 136 -11.77 7.71 -5.43
C ASP A 136 -10.27 8.00 -5.40
N PHE A 137 -9.66 8.01 -4.21
CA PHE A 137 -8.20 8.13 -4.07
C PHE A 137 -7.47 6.99 -4.79
N ALA A 138 -7.94 5.76 -4.63
CA ALA A 138 -7.35 4.61 -5.29
C ALA A 138 -7.44 4.69 -6.81
N GLU A 139 -8.56 5.14 -7.37
CA GLU A 139 -8.70 5.34 -8.82
C GLU A 139 -7.74 6.42 -9.33
N ALA A 140 -7.63 7.54 -8.62
CA ALA A 140 -6.80 8.66 -9.01
C ALA A 140 -5.29 8.37 -8.87
N THR A 141 -4.91 7.41 -8.04
CA THR A 141 -3.50 7.12 -7.73
C THR A 141 -3.10 5.69 -8.10
N TYR A 142 -3.48 4.72 -7.30
CA TYR A 142 -3.03 3.33 -7.44
C TYR A 142 -3.39 2.73 -8.80
N PHE A 143 -4.65 2.77 -9.18
CA PHE A 143 -5.08 2.21 -10.46
C PHE A 143 -4.57 3.03 -11.65
N ALA A 144 -4.55 4.35 -11.54
CA ALA A 144 -3.98 5.20 -12.58
C ALA A 144 -2.50 4.91 -12.80
N GLY A 145 -1.74 4.75 -11.72
CA GLY A 145 -0.32 4.37 -11.79
C GLY A 145 -0.10 2.98 -12.39
N LEU A 146 -0.90 1.99 -12.02
CA LEU A 146 -0.82 0.65 -12.59
C LEU A 146 -1.12 0.65 -14.09
N ARG A 147 -2.07 1.44 -14.56
CA ARG A 147 -2.34 1.59 -15.99
C ARG A 147 -1.12 2.14 -16.72
N ARG A 148 -0.48 3.15 -16.15
CA ARG A 148 0.76 3.73 -16.69
C ARG A 148 1.94 2.78 -16.65
N ALA A 149 1.96 1.87 -15.67
CA ALA A 149 2.97 0.80 -15.58
C ALA A 149 2.76 -0.32 -16.61
N GLY A 150 1.61 -0.32 -17.32
CA GLY A 150 1.32 -1.30 -18.36
C GLY A 150 0.27 -2.34 -18.00
N THR A 151 -0.54 -2.11 -16.97
CA THR A 151 -1.62 -3.02 -16.60
C THR A 151 -2.88 -2.74 -17.45
N PRO A 152 -3.36 -3.70 -18.27
CA PRO A 152 -4.54 -3.51 -19.08
C PRO A 152 -5.84 -3.48 -18.25
N LYS A 153 -6.91 -2.94 -18.82
CA LYS A 153 -8.21 -2.82 -18.15
C LYS A 153 -8.79 -4.18 -17.71
N GLY A 154 -8.67 -5.16 -18.53
CA GLY A 154 -9.23 -6.46 -18.23
C GLY A 154 -9.53 -7.31 -19.33
#